data_e9d20f435bce21811a34aeab825f049d
#
_entry.id   e9d20f435bce21811a34aeab825f049d
#
_cell.length_a   1.000
_cell.length_b   1.000
_cell.length_c   1.000
_cell.angle_alpha   90.00
_cell.angle_beta   90.00
_cell.angle_gamma   90.00
#
_symmetry.space_group_name_H-M   'P 1'
#
loop_
_entity.id
_entity.type
_entity.pdbx_description
1 polymer ?
#
loop_
_entity_poly.entity_id
_entity_poly.type
_entity_poly.pdbx_seq_one_letter_code
_entity_poly.pdbx_strand_id
1 'polypeptide(L)'
;MSLSEEITIIRKKGLCTQIEFAERIGVSYSTVNRWESGKMNPNVSAMKRLKAYCEALNIEFSNVEKAWLDRTFEGGETEKNE
;
A
#
# COMPACT_ATOMS: atom_id res chain seq x y z
N MET A 1 -0.93 -8.42 -11.10
CA MET A 1 -2.06 -7.79 -10.41
C MET A 1 -1.79 -6.32 -10.20
N SER A 2 -2.83 -5.53 -10.07
CA SER A 2 -2.66 -4.10 -9.90
C SER A 2 -2.18 -3.78 -8.50
N LEU A 3 -1.65 -2.57 -8.33
CA LEU A 3 -1.21 -2.11 -7.03
C LEU A 3 -2.36 -2.12 -6.01
N SER A 4 -3.54 -1.66 -6.42
CA SER A 4 -4.67 -1.64 -5.51
C SER A 4 -5.06 -3.05 -5.05
N GLU A 5 -4.99 -4.01 -5.96
CA GLU A 5 -5.27 -5.39 -5.59
C GLU A 5 -4.22 -5.96 -4.66
N GLU A 6 -2.95 -5.64 -4.91
CA GLU A 6 -1.88 -6.14 -4.06
C GLU A 6 -1.99 -5.58 -2.64
N ILE A 7 -2.35 -4.30 -2.52
CA ILE A 7 -2.54 -3.71 -1.19
C ILE A 7 -3.70 -4.38 -0.47
N THR A 8 -4.79 -4.64 -1.20
CA THR A 8 -5.93 -5.34 -0.62
C THR A 8 -5.52 -6.72 -0.11
N ILE A 9 -4.69 -7.41 -0.88
CA ILE A 9 -4.24 -8.75 -0.51
C ILE A 9 -3.43 -8.72 0.80
N ILE A 10 -2.48 -7.78 0.94
CA ILE A 10 -1.69 -7.76 2.17
C ILE A 10 -2.57 -7.40 3.36
N ARG A 11 -3.56 -6.55 3.16
CA ARG A 11 -4.49 -6.24 4.24
C ARG A 11 -5.25 -7.50 4.68
N LYS A 12 -5.76 -8.24 3.71
CA LYS A 12 -6.53 -9.44 4.01
C LYS A 12 -5.67 -10.54 4.61
N LYS A 13 -4.42 -10.63 4.19
CA LYS A 13 -3.51 -11.59 4.81
C LYS A 13 -3.29 -11.29 6.28
N GLY A 14 -3.38 -10.03 6.67
CA GLY A 14 -3.30 -9.64 8.07
C GLY A 14 -4.62 -9.72 8.80
N LEU A 15 -5.68 -10.16 8.12
CA LEU A 15 -7.00 -10.32 8.71
C LEU A 15 -7.57 -9.02 9.24
N CYS A 16 -7.33 -7.93 8.51
CA CYS A 16 -7.77 -6.60 8.92
C CYS A 16 -8.90 -6.10 8.03
N THR A 17 -9.84 -5.39 8.62
CA THR A 17 -10.73 -4.53 7.86
C THR A 17 -9.95 -3.33 7.38
N GLN A 18 -10.52 -2.54 6.48
CA GLN A 18 -9.85 -1.31 6.02
C GLN A 18 -9.59 -0.36 7.18
N ILE A 19 -10.52 -0.26 8.10
CA ILE A 19 -10.36 0.63 9.26
C ILE A 19 -9.21 0.15 10.14
N GLU A 20 -9.18 -1.15 10.44
CA GLU A 20 -8.10 -1.71 11.26
C GLU A 20 -6.75 -1.56 10.59
N PHE A 21 -6.70 -1.79 9.28
CA PHE A 21 -5.48 -1.66 8.53
C PHE A 21 -4.96 -0.23 8.58
N ALA A 22 -5.87 0.74 8.39
CA ALA A 22 -5.50 2.14 8.45
C ALA A 22 -4.90 2.49 9.80
N GLU A 23 -5.51 2.00 10.87
CA GLU A 23 -5.00 2.24 12.21
C GLU A 23 -3.60 1.67 12.40
N ARG A 24 -3.40 0.46 11.90
CA ARG A 24 -2.10 -0.20 12.08
C ARG A 24 -0.98 0.46 11.30
N ILE A 25 -1.32 1.00 10.12
CA ILE A 25 -0.32 1.66 9.30
C ILE A 25 -0.16 3.12 9.69
N GLY A 26 -1.15 3.69 10.35
CA GLY A 26 -1.08 5.07 10.78
C GLY A 26 -1.52 6.05 9.73
N VAL A 27 -2.51 5.67 8.93
CA VAL A 27 -3.10 6.55 7.92
C VAL A 27 -4.61 6.58 8.14
N SER A 28 -5.30 7.46 7.42
CA SER A 28 -6.74 7.53 7.56
C SER A 28 -7.41 6.40 6.79
N TYR A 29 -8.63 6.07 7.21
CA TYR A 29 -9.44 5.09 6.52
C TYR A 29 -9.65 5.50 5.05
N SER A 30 -9.90 6.77 4.80
CA SER A 30 -10.15 7.21 3.43
C SER A 30 -8.92 7.03 2.56
N THR A 31 -7.72 7.14 3.14
CA THR A 31 -6.49 6.89 2.41
C THR A 31 -6.42 5.43 1.96
N VAL A 32 -6.69 4.50 2.88
CA VAL A 32 -6.69 3.07 2.53
C VAL A 32 -7.74 2.80 1.45
N ASN A 33 -8.92 3.38 1.62
CA ASN A 33 -9.99 3.18 0.66
C ASN A 33 -9.58 3.65 -0.73
N ARG A 34 -8.89 4.79 -0.82
CA ARG A 34 -8.45 5.31 -2.10
C ARG A 34 -7.35 4.46 -2.71
N TRP A 35 -6.45 3.92 -1.90
CA TRP A 35 -5.45 3.00 -2.42
C TRP A 35 -6.12 1.78 -3.03
N GLU A 36 -7.08 1.21 -2.33
CA GLU A 36 -7.70 -0.05 -2.76
C GLU A 36 -8.67 0.15 -3.92
N SER A 37 -9.19 1.35 -4.08
CA SER A 37 -10.06 1.65 -5.22
C SER A 37 -9.28 2.15 -6.43
N GLY A 38 -7.96 2.28 -6.30
CA GLY A 38 -7.13 2.71 -7.41
C GLY A 38 -7.12 4.21 -7.65
N LYS A 39 -7.68 4.98 -6.73
CA LYS A 39 -7.76 6.43 -6.91
C LYS A 39 -6.52 7.17 -6.44
N MET A 40 -5.67 6.52 -5.67
CA MET A 40 -4.49 7.14 -5.13
C MET A 40 -3.44 6.06 -4.90
N ASN A 41 -2.18 6.42 -5.12
CA ASN A 41 -1.06 5.52 -4.84
C ASN A 41 -0.40 5.93 -3.53
N PRO A 42 0.12 4.97 -2.77
CA PRO A 42 0.90 5.32 -1.59
C PRO A 42 2.16 6.10 -2.00
N ASN A 43 2.53 7.07 -1.19
CA ASN A 43 3.82 7.73 -1.39
C ASN A 43 4.91 6.90 -0.72
N VAL A 44 6.16 7.36 -0.82
CA VAL A 44 7.29 6.60 -0.28
C VAL A 44 7.15 6.39 1.22
N SER A 45 6.70 7.41 1.94
CA SER A 45 6.50 7.29 3.38
C SER A 45 5.50 6.19 3.70
N ALA A 46 4.40 6.15 2.96
CA ALA A 46 3.39 5.11 3.16
C ALA A 46 3.94 3.74 2.79
N MET A 47 4.74 3.67 1.73
CA MET A 47 5.33 2.39 1.33
C MET A 47 6.25 1.85 2.41
N LYS A 48 6.99 2.71 3.10
CA LYS A 48 7.82 2.27 4.21
C LYS A 48 6.98 1.68 5.33
N ARG A 49 5.83 2.27 5.59
CA ARG A 49 4.93 1.76 6.62
C ARG A 49 4.31 0.44 6.21
N LEU A 50 3.95 0.31 4.93
CA LEU A 50 3.41 -0.95 4.42
C LEU A 50 4.46 -2.05 4.51
N LYS A 51 5.71 -1.72 4.19
CA LYS A 51 6.79 -2.69 4.28
C LYS A 51 6.99 -3.16 5.72
N ALA A 52 6.99 -2.22 6.66
CA ALA A 52 7.16 -2.57 8.07
C ALA A 52 6.01 -3.47 8.55
N TYR A 53 4.79 -3.16 8.11
CA TYR A 53 3.63 -3.98 8.45
C TYR A 53 3.81 -5.41 7.92
N CYS A 54 4.23 -5.53 6.68
CA CYS A 54 4.43 -6.86 6.09
C CYS A 54 5.54 -7.62 6.79
N GLU A 55 6.63 -6.94 7.13
CA GLU A 55 7.73 -7.57 7.83
C GLU A 55 7.31 -8.06 9.21
N ALA A 56 6.53 -7.26 9.92
CA ALA A 56 6.08 -7.63 11.25
C ALA A 56 5.19 -8.86 11.23
N LEU A 57 4.42 -9.05 10.16
CA LEU A 57 3.49 -10.16 10.04
C LEU A 57 4.01 -11.27 9.14
N ASN A 58 5.23 -11.13 8.65
CA ASN A 58 5.84 -12.11 7.79
C ASN A 58 5.04 -12.31 6.49
N ILE A 59 4.57 -11.20 5.93
CA ILE A 59 3.80 -11.18 4.69
C ILE A 59 4.75 -10.74 3.58
N GLU A 60 4.66 -11.38 2.42
CA GLU A 60 5.51 -11.05 1.29
C GLU A 60 5.16 -9.65 0.77
N PHE A 61 6.16 -8.78 0.65
CA PHE A 61 5.98 -7.40 0.22
C PHE A 61 6.39 -7.16 -1.23
N SER A 62 7.14 -8.07 -1.83
CA SER A 62 7.74 -7.83 -3.13
C SER A 62 6.72 -7.55 -4.22
N ASN A 63 5.54 -8.17 -4.17
CA ASN A 63 4.52 -7.94 -5.18
C ASN A 63 3.97 -6.52 -5.11
N VAL A 64 3.75 -6.01 -3.90
CA VAL A 64 3.31 -4.62 -3.73
C VAL A 64 4.39 -3.67 -4.19
N GLU A 65 5.62 -3.95 -3.80
CA GLU A 65 6.74 -3.08 -4.17
C GLU A 65 6.89 -3.02 -5.68
N LYS A 66 6.85 -4.16 -6.34
CA LYS A 66 6.98 -4.19 -7.79
C LYS A 66 5.84 -3.43 -8.48
N ALA A 67 4.62 -3.67 -8.03
CA ALA A 67 3.47 -3.00 -8.63
C ALA A 67 3.56 -1.49 -8.43
N TRP A 68 4.03 -1.05 -7.27
CA TRP A 68 4.18 0.36 -6.98
C TRP A 68 5.25 1.00 -7.85
N LEU A 69 6.39 0.31 -8.01
CA LEU A 69 7.46 0.82 -8.86
C LEU A 69 7.03 0.91 -10.31
N ASP A 70 6.36 -0.13 -10.81
CA ASP A 70 5.88 -0.13 -12.19
C ASP A 70 4.93 1.03 -12.43
N ARG A 71 4.01 1.22 -11.50
CA ARG A 71 3.00 2.26 -11.66
C ARG A 71 3.61 3.65 -11.58
N THR A 72 4.50 3.86 -10.64
CA THR A 72 5.11 5.16 -10.42
C THR A 72 5.99 5.57 -11.59
N PHE A 73 6.83 4.66 -12.06
CA PHE A 73 7.76 4.98 -13.13
C PHE A 73 7.07 5.02 -14.48
N GLU A 74 6.15 4.12 -14.73
CA GLU A 74 5.45 4.11 -16.01
C GLU A 74 4.57 5.32 -16.20
N GLY A 75 4.05 5.85 -15.12
CA GLY A 75 3.23 7.04 -15.19
C GLY A 75 4.01 8.31 -15.43
N GLY A 76 5.34 8.22 -15.44
CA GLY A 76 6.17 9.40 -15.62
C GLY A 76 6.16 10.32 -14.42
N GLU A 77 5.63 9.83 -13.33
CA GLU A 77 5.54 10.60 -12.13
C GLU A 77 6.74 10.42 -11.26
N THR A 78 7.13 11.47 -10.59
CA THR A 78 8.13 11.35 -9.56
C THR A 78 7.49 11.76 -8.26
N GLU A 79 7.90 11.07 -7.22
CA GLU A 79 7.43 11.41 -5.89
C GLU A 79 8.02 12.71 -5.47
N LYS A 80 7.17 13.65 -5.17
CA LYS A 80 7.65 14.95 -4.73
C LYS A 80 7.42 15.20 -3.27
N ASN A 81 6.58 14.42 -2.67
CA ASN A 81 6.11 14.71 -1.33
C ASN A 81 6.54 13.67 -0.35
N GLU A 82 7.75 13.29 -0.51
CA GLU A 82 8.28 12.31 0.41
C GLU A 82 8.90 12.89 1.61
#